data_a26c3a1550c572705343774a56584904
#
_entry.id   a26c3a1550c572705343774a56584904
#
_cell.length_a   1.000
_cell.length_b   1.000
_cell.length_c   1.000
_cell.angle_alpha   90.00
_cell.angle_beta   90.00
_cell.angle_gamma   90.00
#
_symmetry.space_group_name_H-M   'P 1'
#
loop_
_entity.id
_entity.type
_entity.pdbx_description
1 polymer ?
#
loop_
_entity_poly.entity_id
_entity_poly.type
_entity_poly.pdbx_seq_one_letter_code
_entity_poly.pdbx_strand_id
1 'polypeptide(L)'
;LHSTSRRQRQMCIRDRVYGIAKMLNFAHGDVIMVGSYVVYVAVSGMGLNPILAILLSIIICTLMGVVIEGVAYRPLRNAASPLAVLITAIGVSYLLQNVALLIWGADTKSFSNVISLPSLKLAGGSIVITGVTIVTIIGGILIMAGLMLFISKTKTGQAMLAVSEDKGAAQLMGINVNKTISITFAIGSGLAAIAGVLLCSAYPSLTPYTGAMPGIKAFVAAVFGGIGSIPGAFIGGVVLGILEIFGKAYISSQMADAIVFGVLIVVLVVKPTGILGKNIQEKV
;
A
#
# COMPACT_ATOMS: atom_id res chain seq x y z
N LEU A 1 -44.33 8.49 -5.80
CA LEU A 1 -43.47 8.99 -4.74
C LEU A 1 -42.55 7.90 -4.15
N HIS A 2 -42.99 6.64 -4.01
CA HIS A 2 -42.15 5.54 -3.46
C HIS A 2 -41.08 5.01 -4.42
N SER A 3 -41.20 5.15 -5.73
CA SER A 3 -40.21 4.67 -6.71
C SER A 3 -38.97 5.57 -6.79
N THR A 4 -39.13 6.86 -6.57
CA THR A 4 -38.04 7.86 -6.58
C THR A 4 -37.09 7.66 -5.40
N SER A 5 -37.61 7.34 -4.21
CA SER A 5 -36.82 7.08 -3.00
C SER A 5 -35.92 5.83 -3.13
N ARG A 6 -36.40 4.76 -3.80
CA ARG A 6 -35.57 3.56 -4.05
C ARG A 6 -34.45 3.84 -5.06
N ARG A 7 -34.73 4.60 -6.13
CA ARG A 7 -33.70 4.99 -7.11
C ARG A 7 -32.66 5.91 -6.49
N GLN A 8 -33.03 6.85 -5.63
CA GLN A 8 -32.09 7.69 -4.90
C GLN A 8 -31.23 6.88 -3.94
N ARG A 9 -31.79 5.90 -3.19
CA ARG A 9 -30.99 5.01 -2.34
C ARG A 9 -30.03 4.13 -3.14
N GLN A 10 -30.45 3.61 -4.29
CA GLN A 10 -29.56 2.82 -5.15
C GLN A 10 -28.47 3.68 -5.80
N MET A 11 -28.75 4.94 -6.14
CA MET A 11 -27.73 5.90 -6.58
C MET A 11 -26.74 6.18 -5.46
N CYS A 12 -27.18 6.48 -4.24
CA CYS A 12 -26.29 6.73 -3.10
C CYS A 12 -25.40 5.53 -2.74
N ILE A 13 -25.92 4.29 -2.80
CA ILE A 13 -25.11 3.08 -2.55
C ILE A 13 -24.10 2.89 -3.68
N ARG A 14 -24.50 3.12 -4.93
CA ARG A 14 -23.62 3.05 -6.10
C ARG A 14 -22.50 4.09 -6.03
N ASP A 15 -22.82 5.33 -5.65
CA ASP A 15 -21.84 6.41 -5.53
C ASP A 15 -20.88 6.20 -4.35
N ARG A 16 -21.32 5.56 -3.25
CA ARG A 16 -20.44 5.15 -2.14
C ARG A 16 -19.43 4.09 -2.56
N VAL A 17 -19.86 3.04 -3.24
CA VAL A 17 -18.96 2.00 -3.75
C VAL A 17 -18.01 2.59 -4.80
N TYR A 18 -18.50 3.49 -5.66
CA TYR A 18 -17.67 4.21 -6.62
C TYR A 18 -16.69 5.19 -5.97
N GLY A 19 -17.06 5.84 -4.86
CA GLY A 19 -16.18 6.75 -4.11
C GLY A 19 -14.96 6.04 -3.54
N ILE A 20 -15.12 4.81 -3.08
CA ILE A 20 -14.04 3.95 -2.56
C ILE A 20 -13.10 3.50 -3.69
N ALA A 21 -13.63 3.16 -4.86
CA ALA A 21 -12.85 2.69 -6.00
C ALA A 21 -12.00 3.79 -6.68
N LYS A 22 -12.34 5.07 -6.49
CA LYS A 22 -11.67 6.22 -7.14
C LYS A 22 -10.19 6.39 -6.80
N MET A 23 -9.67 5.76 -5.75
CA MET A 23 -8.31 6.02 -5.24
C MET A 23 -7.44 4.75 -5.09
N LEU A 24 -7.87 3.61 -5.64
CA LEU A 24 -7.11 2.37 -5.55
C LEU A 24 -5.97 2.36 -6.56
N ASN A 25 -4.76 2.46 -6.07
CA ASN A 25 -3.56 2.31 -6.88
C ASN A 25 -3.05 0.85 -6.84
N PHE A 26 -3.57 0.01 -7.73
CA PHE A 26 -3.11 -1.39 -7.84
C PHE A 26 -1.63 -1.49 -8.25
N ALA A 27 -1.09 -0.48 -8.94
CA ALA A 27 0.32 -0.42 -9.29
C ALA A 27 1.25 -0.22 -8.07
N HIS A 28 0.69 0.06 -6.87
CA HIS A 28 1.50 0.29 -5.67
C HIS A 28 2.34 -0.94 -5.26
N GLY A 29 1.80 -2.14 -5.46
CA GLY A 29 2.54 -3.39 -5.25
C GLY A 29 3.76 -3.51 -6.16
N ASP A 30 3.64 -3.09 -7.43
CA ASP A 30 4.77 -3.14 -8.36
C ASP A 30 5.82 -2.07 -8.08
N VAL A 31 5.45 -0.96 -7.44
CA VAL A 31 6.43 -0.01 -6.87
C VAL A 31 7.25 -0.65 -5.76
N ILE A 32 6.64 -1.50 -4.92
CA ILE A 32 7.35 -2.31 -3.91
C ILE A 32 8.38 -3.21 -4.60
N MET A 33 7.99 -3.90 -5.67
CA MET A 33 8.87 -4.75 -6.47
C MET A 33 10.03 -3.96 -7.07
N VAL A 34 9.77 -2.83 -7.74
CA VAL A 34 10.82 -1.98 -8.33
C VAL A 34 11.79 -1.49 -7.25
N GLY A 35 11.28 -1.05 -6.09
CA GLY A 35 12.13 -0.65 -4.95
C GLY A 35 13.07 -1.75 -4.50
N SER A 36 12.60 -2.99 -4.46
CA SER A 36 13.41 -4.17 -4.13
C SER A 36 14.48 -4.45 -5.19
N TYR A 37 14.13 -4.34 -6.49
CA TYR A 37 15.11 -4.51 -7.57
C TYR A 37 16.19 -3.45 -7.57
N VAL A 38 15.85 -2.19 -7.28
CA VAL A 38 16.84 -1.11 -7.16
C VAL A 38 17.85 -1.42 -6.06
N VAL A 39 17.39 -1.87 -4.89
CA VAL A 39 18.31 -2.27 -3.81
C VAL A 39 19.13 -3.50 -4.19
N TYR A 40 18.52 -4.49 -4.84
CA TYR A 40 19.23 -5.67 -5.32
C TYR A 40 20.37 -5.29 -6.27
N VAL A 41 20.12 -4.45 -7.26
CA VAL A 41 21.12 -4.00 -8.23
C VAL A 41 22.19 -3.15 -7.55
N ALA A 42 21.81 -2.26 -6.65
CA ALA A 42 22.75 -1.39 -5.92
C ALA A 42 23.68 -2.18 -5.01
N VAL A 43 23.18 -3.18 -4.28
CA VAL A 43 24.00 -3.98 -3.35
C VAL A 43 24.76 -5.08 -4.08
N SER A 44 24.05 -5.90 -4.88
CA SER A 44 24.65 -7.09 -5.52
C SER A 44 25.39 -6.77 -6.82
N GLY A 45 24.93 -5.76 -7.58
CA GLY A 45 25.55 -5.37 -8.85
C GLY A 45 26.64 -4.33 -8.70
N MET A 46 26.43 -3.31 -7.85
CA MET A 46 27.33 -2.17 -7.70
C MET A 46 28.16 -2.22 -6.40
N GLY A 47 27.90 -3.16 -5.51
CA GLY A 47 28.60 -3.28 -4.23
C GLY A 47 28.41 -2.08 -3.28
N LEU A 48 27.31 -1.32 -3.43
CA LEU A 48 27.06 -0.16 -2.61
C LEU A 48 26.69 -0.54 -1.18
N ASN A 49 27.00 0.38 -0.25
CA ASN A 49 26.56 0.24 1.14
C ASN A 49 25.01 0.11 1.19
N PRO A 50 24.47 -0.84 1.98
CA PRO A 50 23.03 -1.07 2.10
C PRO A 50 22.20 0.19 2.40
N ILE A 51 22.71 1.10 3.24
CA ILE A 51 22.02 2.35 3.58
C ILE A 51 21.90 3.26 2.34
N LEU A 52 22.97 3.38 1.56
CA LEU A 52 22.93 4.16 0.30
C LEU A 52 22.00 3.53 -0.73
N ALA A 53 21.97 2.19 -0.81
CA ALA A 53 21.07 1.47 -1.69
C ALA A 53 19.59 1.72 -1.33
N ILE A 54 19.25 1.73 -0.04
CA ILE A 54 17.90 2.06 0.43
C ILE A 54 17.53 3.50 0.08
N LEU A 55 18.42 4.47 0.32
CA LEU A 55 18.16 5.88 -0.03
C LEU A 55 17.98 6.06 -1.53
N LEU A 56 18.80 5.40 -2.34
CA LEU A 56 18.65 5.41 -3.80
C LEU A 56 17.31 4.83 -4.23
N SER A 57 16.88 3.72 -3.64
CA SER A 57 15.59 3.10 -3.90
C SER A 57 14.44 4.04 -3.56
N ILE A 58 14.48 4.72 -2.41
CA ILE A 58 13.47 5.70 -2.02
C ILE A 58 13.38 6.84 -3.05
N ILE A 59 14.50 7.37 -3.50
CA ILE A 59 14.54 8.46 -4.49
C ILE A 59 13.94 7.99 -5.81
N ILE A 60 14.38 6.84 -6.33
CA ILE A 60 13.90 6.30 -7.63
C ILE A 60 12.41 5.99 -7.55
N CYS A 61 11.94 5.32 -6.50
CA CYS A 61 10.52 5.01 -6.35
C CYS A 61 9.67 6.26 -6.17
N THR A 62 10.16 7.27 -5.45
CA THR A 62 9.48 8.57 -5.31
C THR A 62 9.31 9.26 -6.66
N LEU A 63 10.38 9.34 -7.46
CA LEU A 63 10.33 9.90 -8.81
C LEU A 63 9.38 9.09 -9.71
N MET A 64 9.48 7.77 -9.67
CA MET A 64 8.58 6.89 -10.42
C MET A 64 7.11 7.10 -10.04
N GLY A 65 6.80 7.26 -8.75
CA GLY A 65 5.45 7.55 -8.27
C GLY A 65 4.90 8.87 -8.83
N VAL A 66 5.73 9.91 -8.89
CA VAL A 66 5.34 11.20 -9.50
C VAL A 66 5.12 11.06 -11.02
N VAL A 67 5.98 10.29 -11.70
CA VAL A 67 5.82 10.02 -13.14
C VAL A 67 4.53 9.23 -13.43
N ILE A 68 4.29 8.17 -12.69
CA ILE A 68 3.06 7.37 -12.82
C ILE A 68 1.82 8.24 -12.58
N GLU A 69 1.84 9.08 -11.55
CA GLU A 69 0.75 10.02 -11.29
C GLU A 69 0.56 10.99 -12.44
N GLY A 70 1.63 11.63 -12.88
CA GLY A 70 1.60 12.67 -13.93
C GLY A 70 1.16 12.14 -15.30
N VAL A 71 1.63 10.96 -15.68
CA VAL A 71 1.40 10.39 -17.01
C VAL A 71 0.12 9.54 -17.05
N ALA A 72 -0.10 8.69 -16.04
CA ALA A 72 -1.19 7.73 -16.08
C ALA A 72 -2.45 8.21 -15.37
N TYR A 73 -2.34 8.83 -14.18
CA TYR A 73 -3.52 9.17 -13.38
C TYR A 73 -4.03 10.59 -13.58
N ARG A 74 -3.13 11.55 -13.79
CA ARG A 74 -3.50 12.96 -13.94
C ARG A 74 -4.42 13.23 -15.13
N PRO A 75 -4.21 12.66 -16.32
CA PRO A 75 -5.14 12.84 -17.45
C PRO A 75 -6.54 12.30 -17.19
N LEU A 76 -6.64 11.25 -16.36
CA LEU A 76 -7.90 10.56 -16.07
C LEU A 76 -8.69 11.13 -14.89
N ARG A 77 -8.21 12.18 -14.25
CA ARG A 77 -8.91 12.82 -13.12
C ARG A 77 -10.27 13.39 -13.49
N ASN A 78 -10.42 13.82 -14.74
CA ASN A 78 -11.66 14.34 -15.31
C ASN A 78 -12.41 13.31 -16.17
N ALA A 79 -11.98 12.03 -16.13
CA ALA A 79 -12.66 10.98 -16.87
C ALA A 79 -14.07 10.75 -16.32
N ALA A 80 -15.01 10.55 -17.22
CA ALA A 80 -16.41 10.34 -16.90
C ALA A 80 -16.68 9.04 -16.12
N SER A 81 -15.74 8.07 -16.13
CA SER A 81 -15.90 6.77 -15.49
C SER A 81 -14.76 6.44 -14.52
N PRO A 82 -15.07 6.10 -13.26
CA PRO A 82 -14.08 5.57 -12.30
C PRO A 82 -13.41 4.28 -12.77
N LEU A 83 -14.05 3.50 -13.65
CA LEU A 83 -13.49 2.28 -14.24
C LEU A 83 -12.24 2.57 -15.08
N ALA A 84 -12.19 3.72 -15.76
CA ALA A 84 -11.01 4.11 -16.53
C ALA A 84 -9.75 4.22 -15.65
N VAL A 85 -9.88 4.76 -14.44
CA VAL A 85 -8.77 4.86 -13.49
C VAL A 85 -8.33 3.48 -13.01
N LEU A 86 -9.28 2.58 -12.74
CA LEU A 86 -9.01 1.19 -12.34
C LEU A 86 -8.27 0.41 -13.43
N ILE A 87 -8.76 0.48 -14.67
CA ILE A 87 -8.14 -0.20 -15.82
C ILE A 87 -6.73 0.34 -16.06
N THR A 88 -6.54 1.64 -15.95
CA THR A 88 -5.21 2.26 -16.07
C THR A 88 -4.26 1.80 -14.96
N ALA A 89 -4.75 1.69 -13.71
CA ALA A 89 -3.95 1.16 -12.62
C ALA A 89 -3.46 -0.25 -12.89
N ILE A 90 -4.34 -1.13 -13.41
CA ILE A 90 -3.98 -2.50 -13.82
C ILE A 90 -2.99 -2.46 -14.99
N GLY A 91 -3.22 -1.58 -15.99
CA GLY A 91 -2.31 -1.42 -17.13
C GLY A 91 -0.90 -0.98 -16.71
N VAL A 92 -0.80 -0.03 -15.79
CA VAL A 92 0.51 0.40 -15.22
C VAL A 92 1.17 -0.74 -14.46
N SER A 93 0.40 -1.53 -13.69
CA SER A 93 0.91 -2.71 -12.98
C SER A 93 1.55 -3.70 -13.96
N TYR A 94 0.82 -4.12 -14.99
CA TYR A 94 1.36 -5.01 -16.02
C TYR A 94 2.54 -4.42 -16.78
N LEU A 95 2.53 -3.11 -17.05
CA LEU A 95 3.66 -2.43 -17.68
C LEU A 95 4.92 -2.57 -16.84
N LEU A 96 4.84 -2.27 -15.53
CA LEU A 96 5.98 -2.36 -14.62
C LEU A 96 6.50 -3.79 -14.48
N GLN A 97 5.61 -4.80 -14.41
CA GLN A 97 5.98 -6.21 -14.37
C GLN A 97 6.70 -6.65 -15.64
N ASN A 98 6.18 -6.30 -16.83
CA ASN A 98 6.80 -6.64 -18.09
C ASN A 98 8.13 -5.90 -18.32
N VAL A 99 8.24 -4.64 -17.91
CA VAL A 99 9.51 -3.92 -17.93
C VAL A 99 10.54 -4.59 -17.02
N ALA A 100 10.12 -5.02 -15.82
CA ALA A 100 10.99 -5.77 -14.92
C ALA A 100 11.44 -7.11 -15.52
N LEU A 101 10.54 -7.84 -16.19
CA LEU A 101 10.87 -9.07 -16.92
C LEU A 101 11.90 -8.83 -18.04
N LEU A 102 11.76 -7.74 -18.78
CA LEU A 102 12.70 -7.40 -19.87
C LEU A 102 14.09 -7.02 -19.35
N ILE A 103 14.16 -6.30 -18.21
CA ILE A 103 15.44 -5.80 -17.66
C ILE A 103 16.16 -6.89 -16.86
N TRP A 104 15.47 -7.62 -16.00
CA TRP A 104 16.07 -8.54 -15.03
C TRP A 104 15.81 -10.03 -15.33
N GLY A 105 14.94 -10.33 -16.31
CA GLY A 105 14.53 -11.68 -16.64
C GLY A 105 13.48 -12.25 -15.69
N ALA A 106 13.04 -13.49 -15.99
CA ALA A 106 12.02 -14.20 -15.21
C ALA A 106 12.59 -14.96 -14.00
N ASP A 107 13.91 -15.14 -13.95
CA ASP A 107 14.56 -15.92 -12.90
C ASP A 107 14.43 -15.29 -11.53
N THR A 108 14.21 -16.13 -10.51
CA THR A 108 14.22 -15.69 -9.12
C THR A 108 15.63 -15.25 -8.72
N LYS A 109 15.78 -14.01 -8.30
CA LYS A 109 17.02 -13.46 -7.77
C LYS A 109 17.05 -13.64 -6.26
N SER A 110 18.20 -14.06 -5.72
CA SER A 110 18.40 -14.13 -4.28
C SER A 110 18.70 -12.74 -3.75
N PHE A 111 17.88 -12.25 -2.86
CA PHE A 111 18.06 -10.94 -2.23
C PHE A 111 19.15 -11.02 -1.17
N SER A 112 20.19 -10.21 -1.30
CA SER A 112 21.29 -10.17 -0.33
C SER A 112 20.79 -9.64 1.02
N ASN A 113 21.33 -10.17 2.12
CA ASN A 113 20.99 -9.70 3.47
C ASN A 113 21.42 -8.23 3.65
N VAL A 114 20.49 -7.32 3.43
CA VAL A 114 20.68 -5.87 3.63
C VAL A 114 20.66 -5.51 5.11
N ILE A 115 19.93 -6.30 5.91
CA ILE A 115 19.79 -6.11 7.36
C ILE A 115 20.47 -7.26 8.06
N SER A 116 21.71 -7.06 8.49
CA SER A 116 22.53 -8.04 9.22
C SER A 116 22.52 -7.76 10.72
N LEU A 117 21.37 -7.90 11.38
CA LEU A 117 21.28 -7.82 12.83
C LEU A 117 21.26 -9.21 13.46
N PRO A 118 21.94 -9.39 14.62
CA PRO A 118 21.92 -10.66 15.32
C PRO A 118 20.51 -11.03 15.77
N SER A 119 20.19 -12.31 15.70
CA SER A 119 18.92 -12.84 16.20
C SER A 119 18.91 -12.84 17.73
N LEU A 120 17.82 -12.36 18.33
CA LEU A 120 17.60 -12.45 19.77
C LEU A 120 17.06 -13.84 20.12
N LYS A 121 17.81 -14.56 20.97
CA LYS A 121 17.41 -15.85 21.52
C LYS A 121 16.80 -15.63 22.90
N LEU A 122 15.49 -15.82 23.04
CA LEU A 122 14.78 -15.77 24.33
C LEU A 122 14.55 -17.20 24.86
N ALA A 123 14.34 -17.29 26.18
CA ALA A 123 13.98 -18.54 26.88
C ALA A 123 14.94 -19.69 26.59
N GLY A 124 16.26 -19.46 26.72
CA GLY A 124 17.25 -20.53 26.55
C GLY A 124 17.39 -21.06 25.12
N GLY A 125 16.91 -20.32 24.11
CA GLY A 125 17.01 -20.71 22.70
C GLY A 125 15.72 -21.29 22.11
N SER A 126 14.64 -21.46 22.87
CA SER A 126 13.37 -21.99 22.39
C SER A 126 12.63 -21.00 21.47
N ILE A 127 12.84 -19.71 21.64
CA ILE A 127 12.24 -18.66 20.80
C ILE A 127 13.38 -17.85 20.17
N VAL A 128 13.46 -17.90 18.84
CA VAL A 128 14.45 -17.12 18.06
C VAL A 128 13.72 -16.06 17.28
N ILE A 129 13.93 -14.79 17.64
CA ILE A 129 13.41 -13.64 16.91
C ILE A 129 14.52 -13.13 15.99
N THR A 130 14.29 -13.18 14.68
CA THR A 130 15.29 -12.68 13.70
C THR A 130 15.40 -11.15 13.79
N GLY A 131 16.63 -10.64 13.59
CA GLY A 131 16.87 -9.18 13.59
C GLY A 131 16.00 -8.44 12.59
N VAL A 132 15.71 -9.04 11.43
CA VAL A 132 14.80 -8.48 10.41
C VAL A 132 13.39 -8.26 10.96
N THR A 133 12.85 -9.20 11.73
CA THR A 133 11.52 -9.08 12.35
C THR A 133 11.45 -7.89 13.30
N ILE A 134 12.50 -7.69 14.11
CA ILE A 134 12.56 -6.56 15.05
C ILE A 134 12.59 -5.24 14.30
N VAL A 135 13.44 -5.13 13.26
CA VAL A 135 13.52 -3.93 12.40
C VAL A 135 12.20 -3.66 11.71
N THR A 136 11.51 -4.69 11.21
CA THR A 136 10.22 -4.55 10.54
C THR A 136 9.14 -4.02 11.48
N ILE A 137 9.05 -4.54 12.70
CA ILE A 137 8.06 -4.10 13.70
C ILE A 137 8.34 -2.66 14.14
N ILE A 138 9.59 -2.38 14.56
CA ILE A 138 9.97 -1.04 15.03
C ILE A 138 9.86 -0.04 13.88
N GLY A 139 10.37 -0.37 12.69
CA GLY A 139 10.29 0.46 11.50
C GLY A 139 8.84 0.76 11.11
N GLY A 140 7.97 -0.25 11.12
CA GLY A 140 6.54 -0.08 10.84
C GLY A 140 5.85 0.87 11.81
N ILE A 141 6.12 0.74 13.12
CA ILE A 141 5.58 1.64 14.16
C ILE A 141 6.11 3.07 13.96
N LEU A 142 7.41 3.24 13.70
CA LEU A 142 8.01 4.55 13.47
C LEU A 142 7.46 5.22 12.22
N ILE A 143 7.31 4.48 11.12
CA ILE A 143 6.73 4.99 9.87
C ILE A 143 5.27 5.40 10.10
N MET A 144 4.47 4.57 10.78
CA MET A 144 3.09 4.89 11.11
C MET A 144 3.01 6.17 11.95
N ALA A 145 3.79 6.26 13.04
CA ALA A 145 3.81 7.43 13.90
C ALA A 145 4.29 8.69 13.15
N GLY A 146 5.35 8.58 12.36
CA GLY A 146 5.86 9.66 11.52
C GLY A 146 4.84 10.15 10.51
N LEU A 147 4.13 9.24 9.83
CA LEU A 147 3.09 9.60 8.87
C LEU A 147 1.89 10.27 9.55
N MET A 148 1.47 9.79 10.73
CA MET A 148 0.42 10.44 11.53
C MET A 148 0.82 11.85 11.95
N LEU A 149 2.03 12.04 12.45
CA LEU A 149 2.56 13.36 12.82
C LEU A 149 2.66 14.27 11.61
N PHE A 150 3.15 13.76 10.48
CA PHE A 150 3.23 14.52 9.22
C PHE A 150 1.84 15.01 8.79
N ILE A 151 0.84 14.12 8.74
CA ILE A 151 -0.51 14.48 8.29
C ILE A 151 -1.19 15.44 9.27
N SER A 152 -1.03 15.24 10.59
CA SER A 152 -1.70 16.06 11.59
C SER A 152 -1.04 17.42 11.84
N LYS A 153 0.29 17.52 11.67
CA LYS A 153 1.05 18.71 12.08
C LYS A 153 1.56 19.55 10.92
N THR A 154 1.61 19.03 9.68
CA THR A 154 2.12 19.80 8.53
C THR A 154 0.99 20.36 7.67
N LYS A 155 1.24 21.56 7.07
CA LYS A 155 0.31 22.17 6.11
C LYS A 155 0.02 21.26 4.91
N THR A 156 1.04 20.55 4.43
CA THR A 156 0.90 19.60 3.32
C THR A 156 0.05 18.39 3.71
N GLY A 157 0.25 17.85 4.92
CA GLY A 157 -0.56 16.74 5.42
C GLY A 157 -2.03 17.12 5.61
N GLN A 158 -2.30 18.31 6.16
CA GLN A 158 -3.66 18.85 6.29
C GLN A 158 -4.31 19.10 4.92
N ALA A 159 -3.53 19.58 3.94
CA ALA A 159 -4.01 19.72 2.57
C ALA A 159 -4.36 18.35 1.94
N MET A 160 -3.57 17.30 2.20
CA MET A 160 -3.88 15.94 1.77
C MET A 160 -5.21 15.45 2.36
N LEU A 161 -5.43 15.68 3.66
CA LEU A 161 -6.67 15.32 4.34
C LEU A 161 -7.86 16.07 3.74
N ALA A 162 -7.77 17.39 3.57
CA ALA A 162 -8.82 18.20 2.97
C ALA A 162 -9.17 17.75 1.54
N VAL A 163 -8.16 17.47 0.69
CA VAL A 163 -8.37 16.98 -0.67
C VAL A 163 -8.97 15.56 -0.70
N SER A 164 -8.72 14.75 0.30
CA SER A 164 -9.31 13.40 0.41
C SER A 164 -10.78 13.45 0.79
N GLU A 165 -11.21 14.44 1.56
CA GLU A 165 -12.62 14.64 1.95
C GLU A 165 -13.42 15.26 0.80
N ASP A 166 -13.01 16.43 0.32
CA ASP A 166 -13.67 17.13 -0.79
C ASP A 166 -12.66 17.93 -1.63
N LYS A 167 -12.47 17.49 -2.88
CA LYS A 167 -11.57 18.16 -3.83
C LYS A 167 -12.05 19.56 -4.22
N GLY A 168 -13.37 19.74 -4.37
CA GLY A 168 -13.97 21.02 -4.78
C GLY A 168 -13.85 22.04 -3.66
N ALA A 169 -14.23 21.69 -2.44
CA ALA A 169 -14.10 22.54 -1.27
C ALA A 169 -12.63 22.91 -1.00
N ALA A 170 -11.71 21.94 -1.10
CA ALA A 170 -10.28 22.19 -0.95
C ALA A 170 -9.75 23.20 -1.98
N GLN A 171 -10.20 23.11 -3.23
CA GLN A 171 -9.82 24.06 -4.29
C GLN A 171 -10.33 25.46 -4.02
N LEU A 172 -11.56 25.61 -3.53
CA LEU A 172 -12.14 26.90 -3.13
C LEU A 172 -11.37 27.54 -1.98
N MET A 173 -10.79 26.74 -1.09
CA MET A 173 -9.92 27.21 0.01
C MET A 173 -8.48 27.51 -0.43
N GLY A 174 -8.21 27.51 -1.75
CA GLY A 174 -6.89 27.83 -2.32
C GLY A 174 -5.86 26.69 -2.30
N ILE A 175 -6.28 25.45 -2.01
CA ILE A 175 -5.39 24.30 -2.02
C ILE A 175 -5.18 23.83 -3.46
N ASN A 176 -3.92 23.70 -3.88
CA ASN A 176 -3.59 23.14 -5.18
C ASN A 176 -3.77 21.60 -5.16
N VAL A 177 -4.94 21.13 -5.59
CA VAL A 177 -5.32 19.72 -5.58
C VAL A 177 -4.32 18.87 -6.38
N ASN A 178 -3.86 19.35 -7.54
CA ASN A 178 -2.93 18.59 -8.38
C ASN A 178 -1.59 18.35 -7.67
N LYS A 179 -1.01 19.42 -7.11
CA LYS A 179 0.24 19.32 -6.35
C LYS A 179 0.11 18.42 -5.12
N THR A 180 -1.01 18.52 -4.42
CA THR A 180 -1.28 17.70 -3.23
C THR A 180 -1.35 16.21 -3.57
N ILE A 181 -2.03 15.84 -4.66
CA ILE A 181 -2.10 14.44 -5.10
C ILE A 181 -0.72 13.93 -5.53
N SER A 182 0.05 14.71 -6.30
CA SER A 182 1.41 14.31 -6.72
C SER A 182 2.32 14.06 -5.51
N ILE A 183 2.24 14.91 -4.47
CA ILE A 183 3.01 14.71 -3.22
C ILE A 183 2.54 13.44 -2.49
N THR A 184 1.25 13.14 -2.48
CA THR A 184 0.71 11.91 -1.89
C THR A 184 1.27 10.67 -2.58
N PHE A 185 1.32 10.67 -3.92
CA PHE A 185 1.93 9.58 -4.68
C PHE A 185 3.43 9.47 -4.43
N ALA A 186 4.14 10.59 -4.34
CA ALA A 186 5.57 10.64 -4.04
C ALA A 186 5.88 9.98 -2.68
N ILE A 187 5.15 10.39 -1.63
CA ILE A 187 5.32 9.83 -0.27
C ILE A 187 4.94 8.33 -0.26
N GLY A 188 3.81 7.98 -0.84
CA GLY A 188 3.36 6.58 -0.91
C GLY A 188 4.39 5.68 -1.60
N SER A 189 4.93 6.12 -2.74
CA SER A 189 5.94 5.37 -3.49
C SER A 189 7.29 5.28 -2.75
N GLY A 190 7.69 6.33 -2.04
CA GLY A 190 8.87 6.27 -1.17
C GLY A 190 8.71 5.27 -0.02
N LEU A 191 7.53 5.21 0.59
CA LEU A 191 7.22 4.21 1.62
C LEU A 191 7.14 2.79 1.04
N ALA A 192 6.67 2.64 -0.20
CA ALA A 192 6.67 1.35 -0.89
C ALA A 192 8.08 0.80 -1.09
N ALA A 193 9.07 1.66 -1.39
CA ALA A 193 10.47 1.25 -1.47
C ALA A 193 10.97 0.65 -0.14
N ILE A 194 10.66 1.29 0.98
CA ILE A 194 11.05 0.79 2.30
C ILE A 194 10.35 -0.55 2.59
N ALA A 195 9.05 -0.64 2.27
CA ALA A 195 8.29 -1.89 2.44
C ALA A 195 8.88 -3.03 1.60
N GLY A 196 9.35 -2.75 0.37
CA GLY A 196 10.01 -3.72 -0.50
C GLY A 196 11.31 -4.25 0.09
N VAL A 197 12.14 -3.38 0.65
CA VAL A 197 13.38 -3.79 1.32
C VAL A 197 13.09 -4.68 2.52
N LEU A 198 12.14 -4.32 3.37
CA LEU A 198 11.76 -5.10 4.55
C LEU A 198 11.17 -6.46 4.15
N LEU A 199 10.32 -6.49 3.12
CA LEU A 199 9.73 -7.72 2.59
C LEU A 199 10.81 -8.68 2.07
N CYS A 200 11.70 -8.20 1.19
CA CYS A 200 12.74 -9.03 0.61
C CYS A 200 13.85 -9.41 1.60
N SER A 201 14.03 -8.62 2.68
CA SER A 201 14.91 -9.01 3.79
C SER A 201 14.30 -10.15 4.62
N ALA A 202 12.97 -10.21 4.74
CA ALA A 202 12.27 -11.29 5.42
C ALA A 202 12.14 -12.56 4.54
N TYR A 203 11.91 -12.35 3.25
CA TYR A 203 11.75 -13.41 2.23
C TYR A 203 12.75 -13.14 1.09
N PRO A 204 13.94 -13.76 1.13
CA PRO A 204 15.04 -13.43 0.23
C PRO A 204 14.86 -13.98 -1.20
N SER A 205 13.67 -13.87 -1.74
CA SER A 205 13.33 -14.24 -3.11
C SER A 205 12.70 -13.04 -3.82
N LEU A 206 13.32 -12.61 -4.91
CA LEU A 206 12.88 -11.48 -5.71
C LEU A 206 12.56 -11.94 -7.13
N THR A 207 11.31 -11.73 -7.53
CA THR A 207 10.80 -12.00 -8.88
C THR A 207 10.06 -10.76 -9.40
N PRO A 208 9.83 -10.63 -10.71
CA PRO A 208 9.02 -9.54 -11.26
C PRO A 208 7.57 -9.49 -10.75
N TYR A 209 7.11 -10.55 -10.09
CA TYR A 209 5.76 -10.64 -9.51
C TYR A 209 5.73 -10.48 -7.99
N THR A 210 6.89 -10.28 -7.34
CA THR A 210 7.00 -10.21 -5.86
C THR A 210 6.11 -9.14 -5.23
N GLY A 211 5.79 -8.06 -5.96
CA GLY A 211 4.96 -6.96 -5.46
C GLY A 211 3.44 -7.22 -5.55
N ALA A 212 2.98 -8.12 -6.40
CA ALA A 212 1.56 -8.29 -6.70
C ALA A 212 0.74 -8.70 -5.46
N MET A 213 1.10 -9.82 -4.81
CA MET A 213 0.37 -10.30 -3.62
C MET A 213 0.47 -9.36 -2.42
N PRO A 214 1.65 -8.83 -2.04
CA PRO A 214 1.74 -7.81 -0.99
C PRO A 214 0.93 -6.56 -1.28
N GLY A 215 0.86 -6.11 -2.54
CA GLY A 215 0.04 -4.97 -2.94
C GLY A 215 -1.45 -5.21 -2.70
N ILE A 216 -1.97 -6.39 -3.08
CA ILE A 216 -3.36 -6.76 -2.83
C ILE A 216 -3.62 -6.90 -1.32
N LYS A 217 -2.72 -7.55 -0.56
CA LYS A 217 -2.85 -7.69 0.89
C LYS A 217 -2.81 -6.34 1.62
N ALA A 218 -1.99 -5.40 1.17
CA ALA A 218 -1.96 -4.05 1.72
C ALA A 218 -3.30 -3.31 1.51
N PHE A 219 -3.92 -3.48 0.33
CA PHE A 219 -5.26 -2.99 0.09
C PHE A 219 -6.30 -3.64 1.01
N VAL A 220 -6.26 -4.97 1.14
CA VAL A 220 -7.14 -5.71 2.06
C VAL A 220 -6.99 -5.21 3.48
N ALA A 221 -5.76 -4.98 3.94
CA ALA A 221 -5.46 -4.44 5.27
C ALA A 221 -6.04 -3.03 5.48
N ALA A 222 -5.96 -2.17 4.46
CA ALA A 222 -6.52 -0.82 4.51
C ALA A 222 -8.06 -0.83 4.58
N VAL A 223 -8.71 -1.71 3.80
CA VAL A 223 -10.17 -1.89 3.83
C VAL A 223 -10.63 -2.50 5.15
N PHE A 224 -9.97 -3.55 5.61
CA PHE A 224 -10.24 -4.23 6.88
C PHE A 224 -10.08 -3.30 8.07
N GLY A 225 -9.01 -2.50 8.08
CA GLY A 225 -8.73 -1.53 9.13
C GLY A 225 -9.66 -0.33 9.13
N GLY A 226 -10.24 0.00 7.98
CA GLY A 226 -11.11 1.16 7.76
C GLY A 226 -10.43 2.20 6.87
N ILE A 227 -11.01 2.41 5.69
CA ILE A 227 -10.48 3.34 4.67
C ILE A 227 -10.39 4.75 5.25
N GLY A 228 -9.24 5.39 5.09
CA GLY A 228 -8.95 6.73 5.59
C GLY A 228 -8.37 6.78 7.01
N SER A 229 -8.26 5.65 7.72
CA SER A 229 -7.61 5.57 9.03
C SER A 229 -6.23 4.92 8.93
N ILE A 230 -5.15 5.72 9.09
CA ILE A 230 -3.77 5.20 9.06
C ILE A 230 -3.54 4.16 10.17
N PRO A 231 -3.89 4.42 11.46
CA PRO A 231 -3.75 3.41 12.49
C PRO A 231 -4.65 2.20 12.23
N GLY A 232 -5.83 2.40 11.60
CA GLY A 232 -6.70 1.31 11.17
C GLY A 232 -6.01 0.39 10.17
N ALA A 233 -5.42 0.93 9.13
CA ALA A 233 -4.71 0.14 8.12
C ALA A 233 -3.52 -0.63 8.72
N PHE A 234 -2.78 -0.02 9.65
CA PHE A 234 -1.67 -0.67 10.35
C PHE A 234 -2.15 -1.85 11.22
N ILE A 235 -3.15 -1.63 12.06
CA ILE A 235 -3.75 -2.69 12.90
C ILE A 235 -4.36 -3.77 12.02
N GLY A 236 -5.05 -3.38 10.94
CA GLY A 236 -5.59 -4.30 9.95
C GLY A 236 -4.52 -5.20 9.34
N GLY A 237 -3.38 -4.63 8.95
CA GLY A 237 -2.24 -5.38 8.43
C GLY A 237 -1.66 -6.37 9.44
N VAL A 238 -1.50 -5.97 10.70
CA VAL A 238 -1.01 -6.85 11.78
C VAL A 238 -1.98 -7.99 12.03
N VAL A 239 -3.28 -7.70 12.16
CA VAL A 239 -4.30 -8.74 12.41
C VAL A 239 -4.37 -9.72 11.24
N LEU A 240 -4.38 -9.24 9.99
CA LEU A 240 -4.37 -10.11 8.81
C LEU A 240 -3.09 -10.95 8.72
N GLY A 241 -1.92 -10.38 9.06
CA GLY A 241 -0.67 -11.13 9.12
C GLY A 241 -0.69 -12.25 10.17
N ILE A 242 -1.27 -11.98 11.34
CA ILE A 242 -1.46 -13.00 12.38
C ILE A 242 -2.40 -14.11 11.86
N LEU A 243 -3.53 -13.75 11.27
CA LEU A 243 -4.49 -14.71 10.70
C LEU A 243 -3.85 -15.56 9.58
N GLU A 244 -3.02 -14.94 8.74
CA GLU A 244 -2.28 -15.66 7.70
C GLU A 244 -1.31 -16.69 8.28
N ILE A 245 -0.56 -16.33 9.34
CA ILE A 245 0.37 -17.25 10.01
C ILE A 245 -0.39 -18.40 10.66
N PHE A 246 -1.48 -18.13 11.35
CA PHE A 246 -2.32 -19.17 11.92
C PHE A 246 -2.94 -20.09 10.84
N GLY A 247 -3.41 -19.49 9.73
CA GLY A 247 -3.90 -20.25 8.59
C GLY A 247 -2.85 -21.21 8.00
N LYS A 248 -1.62 -20.73 7.86
CA LYS A 248 -0.48 -21.54 7.38
C LYS A 248 -0.11 -22.65 8.35
N ALA A 249 -0.15 -22.37 9.66
CA ALA A 249 0.28 -23.31 10.68
C ALA A 249 -0.74 -24.42 10.96
N TYR A 250 -2.03 -24.10 10.99
CA TYR A 250 -3.08 -25.03 11.44
C TYR A 250 -3.94 -25.63 10.31
N ILE A 251 -4.02 -24.97 9.16
CA ILE A 251 -4.90 -25.40 8.07
C ILE A 251 -4.08 -25.82 6.85
N SER A 252 -3.53 -24.89 6.11
CA SER A 252 -2.69 -25.14 4.95
C SER A 252 -2.01 -23.86 4.45
N SER A 253 -0.76 -23.96 4.04
CA SER A 253 -0.03 -22.86 3.41
C SER A 253 -0.69 -22.37 2.12
N GLN A 254 -1.33 -23.28 1.37
CA GLN A 254 -2.01 -22.96 0.11
C GLN A 254 -3.34 -22.22 0.33
N MET A 255 -4.02 -22.46 1.45
CA MET A 255 -5.30 -21.85 1.77
C MET A 255 -5.17 -20.56 2.61
N ALA A 256 -3.98 -20.20 3.03
CA ALA A 256 -3.77 -19.03 3.89
C ALA A 256 -4.29 -17.72 3.26
N ASP A 257 -4.07 -17.53 1.97
CA ASP A 257 -4.58 -16.36 1.25
C ASP A 257 -6.12 -16.38 1.16
N ALA A 258 -6.72 -17.55 0.91
CA ALA A 258 -8.18 -17.70 0.89
C ALA A 258 -8.80 -17.34 2.24
N ILE A 259 -8.15 -17.72 3.35
CA ILE A 259 -8.60 -17.38 4.70
C ILE A 259 -8.56 -15.86 4.92
N VAL A 260 -7.47 -15.20 4.55
CA VAL A 260 -7.32 -13.74 4.66
C VAL A 260 -8.42 -13.01 3.88
N PHE A 261 -8.68 -13.42 2.64
CA PHE A 261 -9.75 -12.82 1.83
C PHE A 261 -11.14 -13.19 2.36
N GLY A 262 -11.34 -14.40 2.86
CA GLY A 262 -12.59 -14.83 3.49
C GLY A 262 -12.93 -13.99 4.72
N VAL A 263 -11.95 -13.74 5.59
CA VAL A 263 -12.11 -12.87 6.76
C VAL A 263 -12.46 -11.44 6.33
N LEU A 264 -11.81 -10.92 5.26
CA LEU A 264 -12.18 -9.61 4.72
C LEU A 264 -13.66 -9.55 4.32
N ILE A 265 -14.15 -10.57 3.59
CA ILE A 265 -15.56 -10.63 3.15
C ILE A 265 -16.47 -10.62 4.36
N VAL A 266 -16.22 -11.45 5.38
CA VAL A 266 -17.01 -11.50 6.61
C VAL A 266 -17.04 -10.14 7.30
N VAL A 267 -15.89 -9.50 7.46
CA VAL A 267 -15.80 -8.17 8.09
C VAL A 267 -16.56 -7.12 7.31
N LEU A 268 -16.47 -7.10 5.98
CA LEU A 268 -17.20 -6.14 5.15
C LEU A 268 -18.73 -6.37 5.20
N VAL A 269 -19.20 -7.60 5.32
CA VAL A 269 -20.62 -7.91 5.49
C VAL A 269 -21.13 -7.44 6.85
N VAL A 270 -20.36 -7.64 7.91
CA VAL A 270 -20.74 -7.28 9.29
C VAL A 270 -20.55 -5.78 9.55
N LYS A 271 -19.41 -5.23 9.09
CA LYS A 271 -19.03 -3.83 9.32
C LYS A 271 -18.41 -3.21 8.06
N PRO A 272 -19.21 -2.69 7.13
CA PRO A 272 -18.76 -2.20 5.83
C PRO A 272 -17.79 -1.00 5.91
N THR A 273 -17.70 -0.33 7.07
CA THR A 273 -16.75 0.75 7.32
C THR A 273 -15.35 0.26 7.74
N GLY A 274 -15.16 -1.04 7.94
CA GLY A 274 -13.96 -1.61 8.55
C GLY A 274 -13.94 -1.44 10.09
N ILE A 275 -12.87 -1.94 10.73
CA ILE A 275 -12.80 -2.00 12.21
C ILE A 275 -12.77 -0.59 12.84
N LEU A 276 -11.93 0.31 12.32
CA LEU A 276 -11.71 1.67 12.82
C LEU A 276 -12.20 2.76 11.86
N GLY A 277 -12.99 2.41 10.85
CA GLY A 277 -13.56 3.36 9.91
C GLY A 277 -14.59 4.27 10.58
N LYS A 278 -14.55 5.57 10.25
CA LYS A 278 -15.54 6.55 10.70
C LYS A 278 -16.81 6.43 9.87
N ASN A 279 -17.98 6.38 10.52
CA ASN A 279 -19.25 6.59 9.85
C ASN A 279 -19.35 8.08 9.44
N ILE A 280 -19.12 8.37 8.17
CA ILE A 280 -19.39 9.69 7.62
C ILE A 280 -20.90 9.77 7.41
N GLN A 281 -21.60 10.41 8.35
CA GLN A 281 -22.98 10.82 8.12
C GLN A 281 -22.95 12.01 7.16
N GLU A 282 -23.39 11.81 5.93
CA GLU A 282 -23.68 12.93 5.05
C GLU A 282 -24.78 13.77 5.69
N LYS A 283 -24.45 15.00 6.06
CA LYS A 283 -25.48 16.01 6.34
C LYS A 283 -26.17 16.31 5.03
N VAL A 284 -27.43 15.90 4.93
CA VAL A 284 -28.37 16.25 3.87
C VAL A 284 -28.62 17.75 3.92
#